data_61ac390d51f07ce7ae26e47e16cbd56c
#
_entry.id   61ac390d51f07ce7ae26e47e16cbd56c
#
_cell.length_a   1.000
_cell.length_b   1.000
_cell.length_c   1.000
_cell.angle_alpha   90.00
_cell.angle_beta   90.00
_cell.angle_gamma   90.00
#
_symmetry.space_group_name_H-M   'P 1'
#
loop_
_entity.id
_entity.type
_entity.pdbx_description
1 polymer ?
#
loop_
_entity_poly.entity_id
_entity_poly.type
_entity_poly.pdbx_seq_one_letter_code
_entity_poly.pdbx_strand_id
1 'polypeptide(L)'
;SQSVTIKVSNDVNNRSFSISFTVITPITGFSYSQSSYVLSKNHPFSITPSINGDDLSFSIISGSLPYGLSLNSTTGVISGTPSQSVLPQPVTIKAFNEVSDQSFSLSFTIQLIPSSLNYNQTIFIIQNNTYFIIKPTCEGDDLSFSIISGSLPIGLSFHSSTGIISGTPLSSIPLTNITIQASNQVGSTQFTISILVIIPLSNLHYSQFSFTLIKGQSFSISPIISGDNPLFTITSGTLPPGLSLNQSTGIISGIPSSTFPSTSITIQASNQLGFIQTQLSFTVNALSTLTIILISLSILIILIILIIIILIILSKKKKHTLPKKSIEEVKSVENRIPNPSHSV
;
A
#
# COMPACT_ATOMS: atom_id res chain seq x y z
N SER A 1 -44.50 7.91 60.72
CA SER A 1 -45.84 8.09 61.35
C SER A 1 -45.67 8.45 62.84
N GLN A 2 -46.39 9.44 63.30
CA GLN A 2 -46.51 9.78 64.75
C GLN A 2 -47.90 9.39 65.21
N SER A 3 -47.99 8.77 66.39
CA SER A 3 -49.27 8.40 67.01
C SER A 3 -49.54 9.27 68.21
N VAL A 4 -50.69 9.90 68.22
CA VAL A 4 -51.18 10.70 69.33
C VAL A 4 -52.38 9.96 69.99
N THR A 5 -52.24 9.60 71.27
CA THR A 5 -53.31 8.99 72.00
C THR A 5 -54.04 10.04 72.83
N ILE A 6 -55.29 10.29 72.52
CA ILE A 6 -56.21 11.13 73.28
C ILE A 6 -56.91 10.27 74.29
N LYS A 7 -56.77 10.59 75.57
CA LYS A 7 -57.45 9.99 76.67
C LYS A 7 -58.56 10.87 77.23
N VAL A 8 -59.80 10.34 77.24
CA VAL A 8 -60.91 11.00 77.88
C VAL A 8 -61.22 10.28 79.15
N SER A 9 -61.27 10.96 80.32
CA SER A 9 -61.57 10.37 81.65
C SER A 9 -62.60 11.18 82.41
N ASN A 10 -63.51 10.50 83.14
CA ASN A 10 -64.35 11.01 84.14
C ASN A 10 -64.21 10.17 85.41
N ASP A 11 -64.90 10.51 86.47
CA ASP A 11 -64.78 9.80 87.78
C ASP A 11 -65.20 8.31 87.75
N VAL A 12 -65.79 7.85 86.59
CA VAL A 12 -66.33 6.47 86.47
C VAL A 12 -65.62 5.67 85.37
N ASN A 13 -65.17 6.31 84.24
CA ASN A 13 -64.67 5.64 83.11
C ASN A 13 -63.52 6.36 82.42
N ASN A 14 -62.55 5.61 81.86
CA ASN A 14 -61.49 6.04 80.99
C ASN A 14 -61.66 5.41 79.59
N ARG A 15 -61.60 6.26 78.57
CA ARG A 15 -61.49 5.81 77.15
C ARG A 15 -60.29 6.53 76.47
N SER A 16 -59.56 5.76 75.64
CA SER A 16 -58.50 6.29 74.86
C SER A 16 -58.74 6.02 73.36
N PHE A 17 -58.39 6.94 72.54
CA PHE A 17 -58.43 6.85 71.08
C PHE A 17 -57.08 7.29 70.55
N SER A 18 -56.44 6.51 69.61
CA SER A 18 -55.17 6.81 68.98
C SER A 18 -55.40 7.22 67.54
N ILE A 19 -54.80 8.35 67.17
CA ILE A 19 -54.75 8.92 65.80
C ILE A 19 -53.32 8.81 65.37
N SER A 20 -53.08 8.19 64.19
CA SER A 20 -51.76 8.19 63.53
C SER A 20 -51.71 9.22 62.44
N PHE A 21 -50.64 10.01 62.45
CA PHE A 21 -50.32 10.97 61.40
C PHE A 21 -49.08 10.52 60.66
N THR A 22 -49.13 10.49 59.31
CA THR A 22 -47.96 10.31 58.46
C THR A 22 -47.75 11.63 57.73
N VAL A 23 -46.54 12.22 57.85
CA VAL A 23 -46.11 13.38 57.09
C VAL A 23 -45.29 12.85 55.90
N ILE A 24 -45.73 13.15 54.73
CA ILE A 24 -45.10 12.70 53.48
C ILE A 24 -44.50 13.96 52.79
N THR A 25 -43.23 13.88 52.43
CA THR A 25 -42.54 14.93 51.69
C THR A 25 -42.99 14.92 50.20
N PRO A 26 -43.45 16.04 49.62
CA PRO A 26 -43.79 16.12 48.20
C PRO A 26 -42.59 15.81 47.32
N ILE A 27 -42.85 15.24 46.11
CA ILE A 27 -41.84 14.94 45.11
C ILE A 27 -41.27 16.21 44.47
N THR A 28 -39.93 16.30 44.43
CA THR A 28 -39.20 17.42 43.76
C THR A 28 -37.98 16.89 43.03
N GLY A 29 -37.60 17.56 41.92
CA GLY A 29 -36.34 17.30 41.21
C GLY A 29 -36.31 15.98 40.46
N PHE A 30 -37.46 15.39 40.07
CA PHE A 30 -37.48 14.15 39.32
C PHE A 30 -36.88 14.33 37.93
N SER A 31 -35.76 13.65 37.69
CA SER A 31 -35.07 13.66 36.41
C SER A 31 -34.17 12.43 36.24
N TYR A 32 -33.84 12.08 35.03
CA TYR A 32 -32.71 11.21 34.70
C TYR A 32 -31.56 12.07 34.17
N SER A 33 -30.34 11.52 34.14
CA SER A 33 -29.11 12.24 33.73
C SER A 33 -29.17 12.81 32.31
N GLN A 34 -29.97 12.20 31.43
CA GLN A 34 -30.20 12.63 30.06
C GLN A 34 -31.67 12.41 29.68
N SER A 35 -32.15 13.08 28.64
CA SER A 35 -33.48 12.85 28.06
C SER A 35 -33.43 11.92 26.83
N SER A 36 -32.24 11.58 26.30
CA SER A 36 -32.05 10.71 25.17
C SER A 36 -30.86 9.78 25.38
N TYR A 37 -31.04 8.51 25.11
CA TYR A 37 -30.03 7.46 25.26
C TYR A 37 -29.90 6.68 23.95
N VAL A 38 -28.64 6.54 23.46
CA VAL A 38 -28.30 5.62 22.37
C VAL A 38 -27.56 4.44 23.00
N LEU A 39 -28.13 3.25 22.94
CA LEU A 39 -27.63 2.07 23.62
C LEU A 39 -27.24 0.98 22.61
N SER A 40 -26.24 0.19 23.02
CA SER A 40 -25.82 -0.98 22.24
C SER A 40 -26.77 -2.16 22.49
N LYS A 41 -27.27 -2.76 21.41
CA LYS A 41 -28.00 -4.03 21.46
C LYS A 41 -27.16 -5.13 22.14
N ASN A 42 -27.80 -5.96 22.98
CA ASN A 42 -27.19 -7.05 23.70
C ASN A 42 -26.13 -6.66 24.75
N HIS A 43 -26.08 -5.37 25.14
CA HIS A 43 -25.21 -4.90 26.21
C HIS A 43 -26.06 -4.43 27.41
N PRO A 44 -25.63 -4.72 28.65
CA PRO A 44 -26.37 -4.32 29.84
C PRO A 44 -26.36 -2.81 30.02
N PHE A 45 -27.49 -2.29 30.49
CA PHE A 45 -27.72 -0.89 30.76
C PHE A 45 -28.43 -0.69 32.10
N SER A 46 -28.10 0.38 32.81
CA SER A 46 -28.78 0.79 34.05
C SER A 46 -28.66 2.30 34.27
N ILE A 47 -29.77 2.94 34.57
CA ILE A 47 -29.82 4.33 35.01
C ILE A 47 -30.71 4.49 36.22
N THR A 48 -30.31 5.40 37.12
CA THR A 48 -31.05 5.74 38.35
C THR A 48 -31.53 7.17 38.22
N PRO A 49 -32.81 7.45 38.60
CA PRO A 49 -33.28 8.84 38.60
C PRO A 49 -32.69 9.64 39.80
N SER A 50 -32.63 10.96 39.63
CA SER A 50 -32.47 11.91 40.69
C SER A 50 -33.86 12.36 41.13
N ILE A 51 -34.18 12.27 42.39
CA ILE A 51 -35.51 12.59 42.95
C ILE A 51 -35.42 12.78 44.45
N ASN A 52 -36.23 13.69 44.99
CA ASN A 52 -36.46 13.87 46.42
C ASN A 52 -37.93 13.65 46.73
N GLY A 53 -38.27 13.05 47.89
CA GLY A 53 -39.62 12.76 48.34
C GLY A 53 -39.65 11.43 49.14
N ASP A 54 -40.75 11.21 49.84
CA ASP A 54 -40.98 9.98 50.60
C ASP A 54 -41.97 9.08 49.89
N ASP A 55 -41.92 7.76 50.15
CA ASP A 55 -42.88 6.73 49.72
C ASP A 55 -43.07 6.74 48.18
N LEU A 56 -41.95 6.78 47.45
CA LEU A 56 -41.91 6.92 45.99
C LEU A 56 -42.41 5.67 45.28
N SER A 57 -43.24 5.86 44.25
CA SER A 57 -43.66 4.87 43.29
C SER A 57 -43.47 5.39 41.88
N PHE A 58 -43.17 4.48 40.91
CA PHE A 58 -42.89 4.83 39.54
C PHE A 58 -43.72 3.98 38.56
N SER A 59 -44.21 4.60 37.49
CA SER A 59 -44.95 3.95 36.42
C SER A 59 -44.69 4.56 35.06
N ILE A 60 -44.88 3.80 34.01
CA ILE A 60 -44.87 4.30 32.64
C ILE A 60 -46.28 4.82 32.33
N ILE A 61 -46.42 6.09 31.95
CA ILE A 61 -47.71 6.70 31.62
C ILE A 61 -47.90 6.93 30.11
N SER A 62 -46.82 6.89 29.32
CA SER A 62 -46.89 7.00 27.86
C SER A 62 -45.71 6.26 27.24
N GLY A 63 -45.93 5.62 26.08
CA GLY A 63 -44.93 4.84 25.38
C GLY A 63 -44.62 3.50 26.04
N SER A 64 -43.49 2.91 25.69
CA SER A 64 -42.98 1.65 26.28
C SER A 64 -41.44 1.66 26.26
N LEU A 65 -40.83 0.97 27.21
CA LEU A 65 -39.38 0.74 27.17
C LEU A 65 -39.05 -0.25 26.04
N PRO A 66 -37.84 -0.11 25.43
CA PRO A 66 -37.33 -1.11 24.50
C PRO A 66 -37.33 -2.52 25.09
N TYR A 67 -37.53 -3.53 24.24
CA TYR A 67 -37.45 -4.93 24.63
C TYR A 67 -36.14 -5.25 25.38
N GLY A 68 -36.25 -5.87 26.56
CA GLY A 68 -35.14 -6.22 27.43
C GLY A 68 -34.79 -5.15 28.46
N LEU A 69 -35.43 -3.97 28.47
CA LEU A 69 -35.37 -3.01 29.56
C LEU A 69 -36.63 -3.06 30.42
N SER A 70 -36.49 -2.82 31.71
CA SER A 70 -37.57 -2.75 32.68
C SER A 70 -37.42 -1.56 33.62
N LEU A 71 -38.55 -1.03 34.11
CA LEU A 71 -38.63 -0.01 35.16
C LEU A 71 -38.86 -0.69 36.49
N ASN A 72 -38.05 -0.44 37.50
CA ASN A 72 -38.32 -0.79 38.87
C ASN A 72 -39.33 0.21 39.42
N SER A 73 -40.52 -0.29 39.82
CA SER A 73 -41.64 0.55 40.28
C SER A 73 -41.40 1.20 41.65
N THR A 74 -40.40 0.77 42.40
CA THR A 74 -40.10 1.32 43.74
C THR A 74 -38.93 2.29 43.73
N THR A 75 -37.92 2.05 42.86
CA THR A 75 -36.70 2.83 42.84
C THR A 75 -36.58 3.78 41.61
N GLY A 76 -37.44 3.57 40.62
CA GLY A 76 -37.35 4.31 39.35
C GLY A 76 -36.17 3.91 38.48
N VAL A 77 -35.40 2.93 38.88
CA VAL A 77 -34.24 2.44 38.05
C VAL A 77 -34.77 1.80 36.80
N ILE A 78 -34.23 2.22 35.66
CA ILE A 78 -34.43 1.57 34.36
C ILE A 78 -33.20 0.72 34.08
N SER A 79 -33.38 -0.60 33.96
CA SER A 79 -32.23 -1.50 33.72
C SER A 79 -32.64 -2.69 32.87
N GLY A 80 -31.60 -3.40 32.34
CA GLY A 80 -31.75 -4.62 31.55
C GLY A 80 -30.76 -4.69 30.40
N THR A 81 -31.04 -5.59 29.46
CA THR A 81 -30.22 -5.78 28.25
C THR A 81 -31.12 -5.65 27.01
N PRO A 82 -31.02 -4.56 26.22
CA PRO A 82 -31.85 -4.38 25.04
C PRO A 82 -31.60 -5.50 24.03
N SER A 83 -32.67 -6.17 23.56
CA SER A 83 -32.54 -7.33 22.66
C SER A 83 -32.89 -7.07 21.20
N GLN A 84 -33.47 -5.89 20.90
CA GLN A 84 -33.88 -5.53 19.56
C GLN A 84 -33.41 -4.10 19.23
N SER A 85 -32.99 -3.86 17.98
CA SER A 85 -32.73 -2.51 17.48
C SER A 85 -34.05 -1.75 17.35
N VAL A 86 -34.07 -0.52 17.81
CA VAL A 86 -35.24 0.37 17.70
C VAL A 86 -34.81 1.79 17.35
N LEU A 87 -35.60 2.47 16.52
CA LEU A 87 -35.52 3.90 16.26
C LEU A 87 -35.88 4.68 17.53
N PRO A 88 -35.67 6.01 17.60
CA PRO A 88 -35.97 6.80 18.78
C PRO A 88 -37.40 6.54 19.28
N GLN A 89 -37.53 5.90 20.43
CA GLN A 89 -38.79 5.53 21.06
C GLN A 89 -38.99 6.33 22.34
N PRO A 90 -39.95 7.26 22.37
CA PRO A 90 -40.23 8.05 23.54
C PRO A 90 -40.97 7.23 24.59
N VAL A 91 -40.64 7.45 25.85
CA VAL A 91 -41.35 6.91 27.02
C VAL A 91 -41.44 7.96 28.10
N THR A 92 -42.60 8.11 28.74
CA THR A 92 -42.78 9.05 29.83
C THR A 92 -42.97 8.27 31.13
N ILE A 93 -42.11 8.52 32.13
CA ILE A 93 -42.13 7.95 33.47
C ILE A 93 -42.78 8.94 34.41
N LYS A 94 -43.70 8.50 35.23
CA LYS A 94 -44.30 9.21 36.32
C LYS A 94 -43.74 8.71 37.63
N ALA A 95 -43.23 9.60 38.49
CA ALA A 95 -42.95 9.36 39.89
C ALA A 95 -44.09 9.95 40.70
N PHE A 96 -44.62 9.23 41.69
CA PHE A 96 -45.77 9.67 42.48
C PHE A 96 -45.72 9.13 43.91
N ASN A 97 -46.29 9.86 44.83
CA ASN A 97 -46.63 9.42 46.16
C ASN A 97 -48.09 9.87 46.47
N GLU A 98 -48.54 9.72 47.70
CA GLU A 98 -49.93 10.09 48.09
C GLU A 98 -50.24 11.60 48.01
N VAL A 99 -49.22 12.48 47.94
CA VAL A 99 -49.41 13.91 48.05
C VAL A 99 -49.02 14.69 46.79
N SER A 100 -48.22 14.09 45.88
CA SER A 100 -47.74 14.76 44.68
C SER A 100 -47.26 13.80 43.60
N ASP A 101 -47.08 14.31 42.37
CA ASP A 101 -46.47 13.57 41.26
C ASP A 101 -45.62 14.50 40.37
N GLN A 102 -44.63 13.91 39.67
CA GLN A 102 -43.85 14.51 38.59
C GLN A 102 -43.63 13.51 37.47
N SER A 103 -43.45 13.98 36.26
CA SER A 103 -43.16 13.15 35.09
C SER A 103 -41.89 13.62 34.37
N PHE A 104 -41.20 12.63 33.73
CA PHE A 104 -40.00 12.88 32.93
C PHE A 104 -40.09 12.05 31.65
N SER A 105 -39.80 12.66 30.50
CA SER A 105 -39.82 11.98 29.21
C SER A 105 -38.40 11.63 28.77
N LEU A 106 -38.23 10.37 28.34
CA LEU A 106 -37.02 9.79 27.86
C LEU A 106 -37.20 9.32 26.40
N SER A 107 -36.11 9.24 25.66
CA SER A 107 -36.08 8.59 24.33
C SER A 107 -34.93 7.61 24.30
N PHE A 108 -35.21 6.40 23.78
CA PHE A 108 -34.20 5.34 23.60
C PHE A 108 -34.05 5.00 22.13
N THR A 109 -32.80 4.94 21.68
CA THR A 109 -32.39 4.36 20.39
C THR A 109 -31.49 3.16 20.68
N ILE A 110 -31.77 2.02 20.09
CA ILE A 110 -30.97 0.80 20.26
C ILE A 110 -30.34 0.44 18.92
N GLN A 111 -29.03 0.36 18.88
CA GLN A 111 -28.26 0.05 17.68
C GLN A 111 -27.40 -1.20 17.88
N LEU A 112 -27.25 -2.00 16.82
CA LEU A 112 -26.25 -3.07 16.75
C LEU A 112 -24.87 -2.45 16.47
N ILE A 113 -23.87 -2.83 17.28
CA ILE A 113 -22.48 -2.42 17.05
C ILE A 113 -22.00 -2.95 15.69
N PRO A 114 -21.30 -2.12 14.90
CA PRO A 114 -20.71 -2.56 13.64
C PRO A 114 -19.75 -3.74 13.84
N SER A 115 -19.91 -4.80 13.04
CA SER A 115 -19.10 -6.01 13.09
C SER A 115 -18.95 -6.63 11.70
N SER A 116 -17.99 -7.58 11.55
CA SER A 116 -17.83 -8.38 10.33
C SER A 116 -17.60 -7.56 9.05
N LEU A 117 -16.98 -6.37 9.17
CA LEU A 117 -16.60 -5.59 7.98
C LEU A 117 -15.64 -6.38 7.10
N ASN A 118 -15.99 -6.61 5.82
CA ASN A 118 -15.21 -7.41 4.89
C ASN A 118 -15.44 -6.99 3.44
N TYR A 119 -14.38 -7.03 2.61
CA TYR A 119 -14.40 -6.73 1.18
C TYR A 119 -14.16 -7.98 0.29
N ASN A 120 -14.38 -9.19 0.81
CA ASN A 120 -14.17 -10.49 0.16
C ASN A 120 -12.70 -10.84 -0.12
N GLN A 121 -11.84 -9.86 -0.33
CA GLN A 121 -10.41 -10.02 -0.56
C GLN A 121 -9.65 -8.97 0.23
N THR A 122 -8.39 -9.30 0.55
CA THR A 122 -7.47 -8.35 1.19
C THR A 122 -6.53 -7.67 0.20
N ILE A 123 -6.33 -8.25 -0.99
CA ILE A 123 -5.44 -7.71 -2.03
C ILE A 123 -6.20 -7.63 -3.35
N PHE A 124 -6.16 -6.45 -3.97
CA PHE A 124 -6.75 -6.17 -5.28
C PHE A 124 -5.65 -5.74 -6.24
N ILE A 125 -5.47 -6.52 -7.31
CA ILE A 125 -4.59 -6.17 -8.42
C ILE A 125 -5.49 -5.69 -9.56
N ILE A 126 -5.40 -4.41 -9.88
CA ILE A 126 -6.32 -3.77 -10.84
C ILE A 126 -5.53 -3.13 -11.98
N GLN A 127 -6.15 -3.15 -13.15
CA GLN A 127 -5.61 -2.54 -14.35
C GLN A 127 -5.90 -1.05 -14.36
N ASN A 128 -4.90 -0.22 -14.72
CA ASN A 128 -5.13 1.20 -14.97
C ASN A 128 -6.12 1.42 -16.13
N ASN A 129 -6.80 2.55 -16.15
CA ASN A 129 -7.81 2.93 -17.15
C ASN A 129 -8.96 1.91 -17.34
N THR A 130 -9.18 1.02 -16.36
CA THR A 130 -10.28 0.05 -16.32
C THR A 130 -11.17 0.33 -15.13
N TYR A 131 -12.49 0.32 -15.33
CA TYR A 131 -13.46 0.56 -14.26
C TYR A 131 -13.37 -0.55 -13.22
N PHE A 132 -13.29 -0.15 -11.96
CA PHE A 132 -13.21 -1.01 -10.79
C PHE A 132 -14.31 -0.68 -9.81
N ILE A 133 -14.86 -1.70 -9.15
CA ILE A 133 -15.84 -1.54 -8.09
C ILE A 133 -15.74 -2.69 -7.09
N ILE A 134 -15.72 -2.35 -5.80
CA ILE A 134 -15.86 -3.29 -4.69
C ILE A 134 -16.84 -2.74 -3.66
N LYS A 135 -17.58 -3.66 -3.05
CA LYS A 135 -18.59 -3.37 -2.02
C LYS A 135 -18.26 -4.18 -0.77
N PRO A 136 -18.28 -3.58 0.43
CA PRO A 136 -18.14 -4.33 1.66
C PRO A 136 -19.43 -5.04 2.07
N THR A 137 -19.27 -6.05 2.92
CA THR A 137 -20.31 -6.55 3.83
C THR A 137 -19.98 -6.05 5.23
N CYS A 138 -20.99 -5.66 5.99
CA CYS A 138 -20.86 -5.26 7.39
C CYS A 138 -22.20 -5.44 8.08
N GLU A 139 -22.18 -5.95 9.31
CA GLU A 139 -23.33 -5.98 10.19
C GLU A 139 -23.36 -4.71 11.04
N GLY A 140 -24.54 -4.22 11.37
CA GLY A 140 -24.74 -3.01 12.19
C GLY A 140 -25.86 -2.14 11.70
N ASP A 141 -26.36 -1.26 12.56
CA ASP A 141 -27.40 -0.30 12.25
C ASP A 141 -26.78 1.08 11.97
N ASP A 142 -27.41 1.87 11.06
CA ASP A 142 -27.02 3.26 10.75
C ASP A 142 -25.53 3.45 10.45
N LEU A 143 -24.98 2.57 9.60
CA LEU A 143 -23.56 2.53 9.29
C LEU A 143 -23.11 3.77 8.51
N SER A 144 -21.98 4.33 8.93
CA SER A 144 -21.15 5.27 8.18
C SER A 144 -19.76 4.68 7.99
N PHE A 145 -19.17 4.96 6.81
CA PHE A 145 -17.85 4.42 6.45
C PHE A 145 -16.86 5.56 6.22
N SER A 146 -15.61 5.34 6.60
CA SER A 146 -14.51 6.28 6.39
C SER A 146 -13.20 5.56 6.12
N ILE A 147 -12.30 6.19 5.37
CA ILE A 147 -10.91 5.76 5.26
C ILE A 147 -10.16 6.42 6.41
N ILE A 148 -9.59 5.61 7.30
CA ILE A 148 -8.86 6.08 8.49
C ILE A 148 -7.34 6.01 8.31
N SER A 149 -6.85 5.26 7.31
CA SER A 149 -5.43 5.18 6.97
C SER A 149 -5.26 4.86 5.50
N GLY A 150 -4.21 5.41 4.89
CA GLY A 150 -3.94 5.29 3.46
C GLY A 150 -4.74 6.27 2.61
N SER A 151 -4.58 6.17 1.30
CA SER A 151 -5.32 6.96 0.31
C SER A 151 -5.66 6.11 -0.91
N LEU A 152 -6.80 6.40 -1.53
CA LEU A 152 -7.18 5.74 -2.78
C LEU A 152 -6.29 6.20 -3.95
N PRO A 153 -6.05 5.30 -4.92
CA PRO A 153 -5.49 5.68 -6.22
C PRO A 153 -6.28 6.80 -6.87
N ILE A 154 -5.59 7.71 -7.55
CA ILE A 154 -6.24 8.77 -8.34
C ILE A 154 -7.19 8.13 -9.36
N GLY A 155 -8.45 8.62 -9.40
CA GLY A 155 -9.52 8.09 -10.23
C GLY A 155 -10.45 7.10 -9.53
N LEU A 156 -10.13 6.65 -8.32
CA LEU A 156 -11.06 5.93 -7.45
C LEU A 156 -11.71 6.88 -6.44
N SER A 157 -12.96 6.60 -6.09
CA SER A 157 -13.76 7.31 -5.10
C SER A 157 -14.29 6.36 -4.03
N PHE A 158 -14.56 6.92 -2.85
CA PHE A 158 -15.12 6.21 -1.70
C PHE A 158 -16.49 6.77 -1.34
N HIS A 159 -17.47 5.90 -1.15
CA HIS A 159 -18.82 6.30 -0.78
C HIS A 159 -19.05 6.12 0.72
N SER A 160 -19.18 7.20 1.46
CA SER A 160 -19.19 7.19 2.94
C SER A 160 -20.43 6.55 3.58
N SER A 161 -21.55 6.38 2.89
CA SER A 161 -22.74 5.71 3.44
C SER A 161 -22.82 4.22 3.07
N THR A 162 -22.05 3.75 2.10
CA THR A 162 -22.11 2.36 1.64
C THR A 162 -20.78 1.62 1.72
N GLY A 163 -19.66 2.33 1.94
CA GLY A 163 -18.32 1.77 1.93
C GLY A 163 -17.84 1.33 0.53
N ILE A 164 -18.58 1.63 -0.54
CA ILE A 164 -18.21 1.25 -1.90
C ILE A 164 -16.97 2.05 -2.33
N ILE A 165 -16.00 1.32 -2.89
CA ILE A 165 -14.87 1.90 -3.62
C ILE A 165 -15.10 1.64 -5.10
N SER A 166 -15.12 2.70 -5.93
CA SER A 166 -15.35 2.58 -7.36
C SER A 166 -14.67 3.69 -8.15
N GLY A 167 -14.46 3.45 -9.44
CA GLY A 167 -13.90 4.43 -10.36
C GLY A 167 -12.94 3.80 -11.37
N THR A 168 -12.17 4.65 -12.05
CA THR A 168 -11.17 4.22 -13.04
C THR A 168 -9.82 4.78 -12.64
N PRO A 169 -8.89 3.96 -12.14
CA PRO A 169 -7.57 4.44 -11.75
C PRO A 169 -6.79 4.94 -12.97
N LEU A 170 -6.18 6.13 -12.85
CA LEU A 170 -5.55 6.84 -13.96
C LEU A 170 -4.05 6.58 -14.10
N SER A 171 -3.41 6.03 -13.09
CA SER A 171 -1.97 5.75 -13.08
C SER A 171 -1.65 4.48 -12.30
N SER A 172 -0.54 3.85 -12.61
CA SER A 172 0.00 2.76 -11.79
C SER A 172 0.45 3.28 -10.43
N ILE A 173 0.23 2.47 -9.39
CA ILE A 173 0.74 2.69 -8.04
C ILE A 173 1.26 1.38 -7.46
N PRO A 174 2.28 1.42 -6.60
CA PRO A 174 2.72 0.23 -5.86
C PRO A 174 1.63 -0.25 -4.90
N LEU A 175 1.78 -1.48 -4.40
CA LEU A 175 0.85 -2.05 -3.42
C LEU A 175 0.72 -1.12 -2.21
N THR A 176 -0.47 -0.56 -2.02
CA THR A 176 -0.79 0.44 -1.00
C THR A 176 -1.89 -0.07 -0.10
N ASN A 177 -1.69 0.01 1.21
CA ASN A 177 -2.67 -0.40 2.21
C ASN A 177 -3.65 0.74 2.51
N ILE A 178 -4.94 0.39 2.61
CA ILE A 178 -6.03 1.31 2.91
C ILE A 178 -6.86 0.67 4.02
N THR A 179 -7.01 1.36 5.14
CA THR A 179 -7.83 0.90 6.26
C THR A 179 -9.15 1.65 6.26
N ILE A 180 -10.23 0.90 6.16
CA ILE A 180 -11.61 1.38 6.18
C ILE A 180 -12.22 1.08 7.54
N GLN A 181 -12.94 2.04 8.08
CA GLN A 181 -13.75 1.89 9.29
C GLN A 181 -15.23 2.00 8.94
N ALA A 182 -16.02 1.07 9.47
CA ALA A 182 -17.46 1.19 9.59
C ALA A 182 -17.81 1.57 11.02
N SER A 183 -18.65 2.58 11.21
CA SER A 183 -19.01 3.11 12.54
C SER A 183 -20.47 3.53 12.61
N ASN A 184 -21.02 3.50 13.83
CA ASN A 184 -22.26 4.15 14.22
C ASN A 184 -22.07 4.80 15.60
N GLN A 185 -23.16 5.26 16.25
CA GLN A 185 -23.09 5.95 17.54
C GLN A 185 -22.66 5.05 18.73
N VAL A 186 -22.72 3.73 18.57
CA VAL A 186 -22.42 2.78 19.65
C VAL A 186 -21.10 2.01 19.47
N GLY A 187 -20.43 2.15 18.32
CA GLY A 187 -19.14 1.49 18.10
C GLY A 187 -18.63 1.54 16.68
N SER A 188 -17.54 0.83 16.44
CA SER A 188 -16.90 0.73 15.12
C SER A 188 -16.15 -0.58 14.92
N THR A 189 -15.95 -0.94 13.66
CA THR A 189 -15.09 -2.04 13.21
C THR A 189 -14.23 -1.60 12.03
N GLN A 190 -13.11 -2.29 11.79
CA GLN A 190 -12.14 -1.88 10.76
C GLN A 190 -11.75 -3.07 9.88
N PHE A 191 -11.38 -2.77 8.64
CA PHE A 191 -10.83 -3.73 7.69
C PHE A 191 -9.77 -3.07 6.81
N THR A 192 -8.66 -3.78 6.55
CA THR A 192 -7.58 -3.27 5.70
C THR A 192 -7.55 -4.05 4.40
N ILE A 193 -7.56 -3.30 3.29
CA ILE A 193 -7.32 -3.80 1.93
C ILE A 193 -6.00 -3.27 1.41
N SER A 194 -5.42 -3.97 0.44
CA SER A 194 -4.26 -3.53 -0.31
C SER A 194 -4.62 -3.43 -1.79
N ILE A 195 -4.31 -2.30 -2.41
CA ILE A 195 -4.57 -2.07 -3.84
C ILE A 195 -3.23 -1.89 -4.57
N LEU A 196 -3.03 -2.66 -5.63
CA LEU A 196 -1.97 -2.52 -6.61
C LEU A 196 -2.60 -2.15 -7.94
N VAL A 197 -2.18 -1.01 -8.54
CA VAL A 197 -2.61 -0.63 -9.89
C VAL A 197 -1.44 -0.79 -10.83
N ILE A 198 -1.59 -1.59 -11.88
CA ILE A 198 -0.55 -1.84 -12.87
C ILE A 198 -1.04 -1.61 -14.30
N ILE A 199 -0.09 -1.25 -15.17
CA ILE A 199 -0.30 -1.12 -16.61
C ILE A 199 -0.07 -2.49 -17.25
N PRO A 200 -1.00 -3.00 -18.08
CA PRO A 200 -0.80 -4.25 -18.79
C PRO A 200 0.37 -4.17 -19.76
N LEU A 201 1.03 -5.30 -19.98
CA LEU A 201 2.13 -5.36 -20.94
C LEU A 201 1.62 -5.27 -22.37
N SER A 202 2.33 -4.49 -23.20
CA SER A 202 2.01 -4.30 -24.62
C SER A 202 3.28 -3.99 -25.42
N ASN A 203 3.20 -4.12 -26.75
CA ASN A 203 4.26 -3.74 -27.70
C ASN A 203 5.61 -4.46 -27.48
N LEU A 204 5.63 -5.72 -27.07
CA LEU A 204 6.88 -6.46 -26.94
C LEU A 204 7.48 -6.75 -28.33
N HIS A 205 8.60 -6.14 -28.64
CA HIS A 205 9.39 -6.45 -29.83
C HIS A 205 10.85 -6.10 -29.62
N TYR A 206 11.71 -6.66 -30.46
CA TYR A 206 13.12 -6.29 -30.59
C TYR A 206 13.32 -5.55 -31.91
N SER A 207 14.45 -4.87 -32.09
CA SER A 207 14.73 -4.10 -33.32
C SER A 207 14.67 -4.91 -34.61
N GLN A 208 14.82 -6.24 -34.51
CA GLN A 208 14.74 -7.20 -35.61
C GLN A 208 14.14 -8.52 -35.09
N PHE A 209 13.60 -9.33 -36.00
CA PHE A 209 13.08 -10.66 -35.69
C PHE A 209 14.10 -11.78 -36.01
N SER A 210 15.17 -11.48 -36.75
CA SER A 210 16.20 -12.43 -37.15
C SER A 210 17.59 -11.82 -36.97
N PHE A 211 18.48 -12.58 -36.34
CA PHE A 211 19.85 -12.20 -36.04
C PHE A 211 20.84 -13.21 -36.63
N THR A 212 21.75 -12.70 -37.48
CA THR A 212 22.90 -13.50 -37.94
C THR A 212 24.14 -13.00 -37.21
N LEU A 213 24.68 -13.82 -36.33
CA LEU A 213 25.79 -13.52 -35.44
C LEU A 213 27.07 -14.22 -35.93
N ILE A 214 28.20 -13.73 -35.47
CA ILE A 214 29.52 -14.35 -35.73
C ILE A 214 30.05 -14.92 -34.41
N LYS A 215 30.47 -16.18 -34.43
CA LYS A 215 31.12 -16.85 -33.31
C LYS A 215 32.27 -16.02 -32.76
N GLY A 216 32.31 -15.82 -31.42
CA GLY A 216 33.35 -15.10 -30.73
C GLY A 216 33.18 -13.56 -30.70
N GLN A 217 32.13 -13.03 -31.35
CA GLN A 217 31.80 -11.58 -31.26
C GLN A 217 30.74 -11.30 -30.21
N SER A 218 30.92 -10.22 -29.46
CA SER A 218 29.94 -9.81 -28.46
C SER A 218 28.62 -9.37 -29.11
N PHE A 219 27.51 -9.73 -28.49
CA PHE A 219 26.16 -9.36 -28.92
C PHE A 219 25.37 -8.86 -27.73
N SER A 220 24.54 -7.84 -27.93
CA SER A 220 23.58 -7.36 -26.95
C SER A 220 22.42 -6.67 -27.66
N ILE A 221 21.20 -6.99 -27.24
CA ILE A 221 19.98 -6.38 -27.75
C ILE A 221 18.95 -6.27 -26.63
N SER A 222 18.23 -5.13 -26.60
CA SER A 222 17.18 -4.83 -25.64
C SER A 222 15.80 -4.92 -26.28
N PRO A 223 14.77 -5.38 -25.57
CA PRO A 223 13.40 -5.29 -26.05
C PRO A 223 12.88 -3.86 -25.96
N ILE A 224 11.87 -3.56 -26.77
CA ILE A 224 10.95 -2.44 -26.58
C ILE A 224 9.66 -3.05 -26.04
N ILE A 225 9.20 -2.57 -24.88
CA ILE A 225 7.99 -3.04 -24.21
C ILE A 225 7.36 -1.89 -23.42
N SER A 226 6.04 -1.88 -23.34
CA SER A 226 5.27 -0.96 -22.50
C SER A 226 4.55 -1.75 -21.41
N GLY A 227 4.29 -1.11 -20.26
CA GLY A 227 3.63 -1.73 -19.11
C GLY A 227 4.56 -1.91 -17.93
N ASP A 228 4.00 -2.38 -16.81
CA ASP A 228 4.70 -2.42 -15.53
C ASP A 228 5.26 -3.81 -15.21
N ASN A 229 6.43 -3.83 -14.58
CA ASN A 229 7.05 -5.01 -13.96
C ASN A 229 7.13 -6.24 -14.88
N PRO A 230 7.67 -6.14 -16.11
CA PRO A 230 7.81 -7.31 -16.97
C PRO A 230 8.82 -8.31 -16.39
N LEU A 231 8.47 -9.59 -16.42
CA LEU A 231 9.36 -10.71 -16.18
C LEU A 231 9.52 -11.50 -17.48
N PHE A 232 10.76 -11.66 -17.97
CA PHE A 232 11.05 -12.29 -19.25
C PHE A 232 11.48 -13.75 -19.08
N THR A 233 10.92 -14.62 -19.94
CA THR A 233 11.27 -16.04 -20.00
C THR A 233 11.30 -16.52 -21.44
N ILE A 234 12.06 -17.57 -21.71
CA ILE A 234 12.00 -18.30 -22.98
C ILE A 234 11.02 -19.44 -22.79
N THR A 235 9.94 -19.46 -23.58
CA THR A 235 8.88 -20.47 -23.49
C THR A 235 9.03 -21.57 -24.57
N SER A 236 9.81 -21.32 -25.62
CA SER A 236 10.11 -22.28 -26.66
C SER A 236 11.46 -21.99 -27.29
N GLY A 237 12.18 -23.04 -27.68
CA GLY A 237 13.51 -22.95 -28.26
C GLY A 237 14.61 -22.73 -27.23
N THR A 238 15.84 -22.52 -27.72
CA THR A 238 17.03 -22.27 -26.91
C THR A 238 17.87 -21.19 -27.58
N LEU A 239 18.52 -20.35 -26.76
CA LEU A 239 19.51 -19.38 -27.25
C LEU A 239 20.78 -20.09 -27.73
N PRO A 240 21.50 -19.50 -28.70
CA PRO A 240 22.84 -19.95 -29.04
C PRO A 240 23.74 -20.05 -27.80
N PRO A 241 24.59 -21.10 -27.70
CA PRO A 241 25.54 -21.23 -26.60
C PRO A 241 26.40 -19.98 -26.43
N GLY A 242 26.47 -19.48 -25.19
CA GLY A 242 27.19 -18.24 -24.84
C GLY A 242 26.33 -16.96 -24.83
N LEU A 243 25.05 -17.07 -25.23
CA LEU A 243 24.05 -16.00 -25.03
C LEU A 243 23.14 -16.33 -23.83
N SER A 244 22.66 -15.28 -23.17
CA SER A 244 21.71 -15.39 -22.06
C SER A 244 20.63 -14.31 -22.16
N LEU A 245 19.44 -14.60 -21.62
CA LEU A 245 18.34 -13.65 -21.43
C LEU A 245 18.35 -13.16 -19.99
N ASN A 246 18.37 -11.84 -19.79
CA ASN A 246 18.16 -11.24 -18.49
C ASN A 246 16.66 -11.20 -18.19
N GLN A 247 16.23 -11.87 -17.14
CA GLN A 247 14.82 -12.04 -16.79
C GLN A 247 14.14 -10.72 -16.37
N SER A 248 14.87 -9.75 -15.83
CA SER A 248 14.29 -8.49 -15.38
C SER A 248 14.25 -7.42 -16.47
N THR A 249 15.18 -7.45 -17.41
CA THR A 249 15.32 -6.41 -18.46
C THR A 249 14.94 -6.88 -19.85
N GLY A 250 14.84 -8.20 -20.06
CA GLY A 250 14.64 -8.79 -21.39
C GLY A 250 15.86 -8.69 -22.33
N ILE A 251 17.00 -8.18 -21.85
CA ILE A 251 18.22 -8.05 -22.66
C ILE A 251 18.74 -9.45 -22.97
N ILE A 252 19.01 -9.69 -24.25
CA ILE A 252 19.72 -10.88 -24.71
C ILE A 252 21.16 -10.45 -25.00
N SER A 253 22.12 -11.05 -24.31
CA SER A 253 23.54 -10.67 -24.43
C SER A 253 24.48 -11.83 -24.20
N GLY A 254 25.73 -11.66 -24.66
CA GLY A 254 26.81 -12.62 -24.46
C GLY A 254 27.74 -12.69 -25.66
N ILE A 255 28.57 -13.78 -25.70
CA ILE A 255 29.49 -14.07 -26.81
C ILE A 255 29.18 -15.49 -27.30
N PRO A 256 28.64 -15.69 -28.51
CA PRO A 256 28.38 -17.01 -29.05
C PRO A 256 29.65 -17.87 -29.08
N SER A 257 29.64 -19.02 -28.40
CA SER A 257 30.82 -19.88 -28.24
C SER A 257 30.95 -20.94 -29.33
N SER A 258 29.88 -21.21 -30.09
CA SER A 258 29.85 -22.16 -31.19
C SER A 258 28.97 -21.68 -32.34
N THR A 259 29.15 -22.25 -33.55
CA THR A 259 28.19 -22.07 -34.64
C THR A 259 26.83 -22.67 -34.24
N PHE A 260 25.76 -22.05 -34.71
CA PHE A 260 24.40 -22.42 -34.37
C PHE A 260 23.50 -22.33 -35.60
N PRO A 261 22.74 -23.37 -35.95
CA PRO A 261 21.85 -23.33 -37.07
C PRO A 261 20.71 -22.34 -36.84
N SER A 262 20.03 -21.92 -37.90
CA SER A 262 18.86 -21.05 -37.74
C SER A 262 17.82 -21.71 -36.85
N THR A 263 17.56 -21.11 -35.70
CA THR A 263 16.64 -21.62 -34.68
C THR A 263 15.76 -20.48 -34.17
N SER A 264 14.46 -20.75 -34.08
CA SER A 264 13.49 -19.79 -33.51
C SER A 264 13.33 -20.02 -32.03
N ILE A 265 13.22 -18.93 -31.28
CA ILE A 265 12.86 -18.92 -29.86
C ILE A 265 11.61 -18.04 -29.63
N THR A 266 10.82 -18.41 -28.64
CA THR A 266 9.69 -17.58 -28.19
C THR A 266 10.06 -16.97 -26.83
N ILE A 267 10.04 -15.64 -26.77
CA ILE A 267 10.23 -14.87 -25.53
C ILE A 267 8.87 -14.40 -25.06
N GLN A 268 8.61 -14.62 -23.79
CA GLN A 268 7.42 -14.15 -23.08
C GLN A 268 7.84 -13.12 -22.07
N ALA A 269 7.12 -11.99 -22.04
CA ALA A 269 7.11 -11.04 -20.93
C ALA A 269 5.78 -11.20 -20.19
N SER A 270 5.81 -11.31 -18.85
CA SER A 270 4.63 -11.51 -18.02
C SER A 270 4.63 -10.56 -16.81
N ASN A 271 3.44 -10.17 -16.35
CA ASN A 271 3.20 -9.52 -15.06
C ASN A 271 1.93 -10.12 -14.42
N GLN A 272 1.44 -9.53 -13.32
CA GLN A 272 0.26 -10.06 -12.61
C GLN A 272 -1.06 -9.94 -13.40
N LEU A 273 -1.13 -9.16 -14.50
CA LEU A 273 -2.32 -9.05 -15.36
C LEU A 273 -2.31 -10.02 -16.53
N GLY A 274 -1.15 -10.60 -16.89
CA GLY A 274 -1.04 -11.51 -18.00
C GLY A 274 0.33 -11.48 -18.67
N PHE A 275 0.38 -11.92 -19.93
CA PHE A 275 1.63 -12.02 -20.68
C PHE A 275 1.47 -11.59 -22.13
N ILE A 276 2.60 -11.28 -22.77
CA ILE A 276 2.74 -11.02 -24.20
C ILE A 276 3.98 -11.76 -24.71
N GLN A 277 3.97 -12.20 -25.97
CA GLN A 277 5.05 -13.00 -26.57
C GLN A 277 5.55 -12.40 -27.88
N THR A 278 6.82 -12.68 -28.19
CA THR A 278 7.46 -12.39 -29.48
C THR A 278 8.37 -13.54 -29.90
N GLN A 279 8.55 -13.74 -31.21
CA GLN A 279 9.46 -14.74 -31.75
C GLN A 279 10.70 -14.08 -32.34
N LEU A 280 11.86 -14.69 -32.08
CA LEU A 280 13.14 -14.29 -32.63
C LEU A 280 13.83 -15.50 -33.23
N SER A 281 14.60 -15.30 -34.26
CA SER A 281 15.48 -16.37 -34.84
C SER A 281 16.95 -15.94 -34.74
N PHE A 282 17.79 -16.91 -34.43
CA PHE A 282 19.24 -16.75 -34.33
C PHE A 282 19.96 -17.73 -35.20
N THR A 283 20.99 -17.24 -35.91
CA THR A 283 21.98 -18.05 -36.65
C THR A 283 23.37 -17.59 -36.23
N VAL A 284 24.28 -18.49 -35.91
CA VAL A 284 25.68 -18.15 -35.60
C VAL A 284 26.61 -18.80 -36.61
N ASN A 285 27.31 -17.97 -37.37
CA ASN A 285 28.30 -18.40 -38.38
C ASN A 285 29.72 -18.35 -37.80
N ALA A 286 30.60 -19.17 -38.36
CA ALA A 286 32.04 -19.01 -38.16
C ALA A 286 32.54 -17.73 -38.84
N LEU A 287 33.66 -17.17 -38.38
CA LEU A 287 34.35 -16.10 -39.10
C LEU A 287 34.79 -16.63 -40.47
N SER A 288 34.54 -15.88 -41.57
CA SER A 288 34.90 -16.34 -42.89
C SER A 288 36.43 -16.45 -43.04
N THR A 289 36.90 -17.43 -43.80
CA THR A 289 38.33 -17.64 -44.07
C THR A 289 38.96 -16.40 -44.70
N LEU A 290 38.23 -15.68 -45.54
CA LEU A 290 38.68 -14.40 -46.13
C LEU A 290 38.93 -13.32 -45.09
N THR A 291 38.01 -13.14 -44.11
CA THR A 291 38.22 -12.16 -43.02
C THR A 291 39.37 -12.59 -42.10
N ILE A 292 39.59 -13.85 -41.84
CA ILE A 292 40.75 -14.32 -41.07
C ILE A 292 42.06 -13.98 -41.79
N ILE A 293 42.13 -14.18 -43.13
CA ILE A 293 43.30 -13.86 -43.98
C ILE A 293 43.55 -12.36 -43.96
N LEU A 294 42.53 -11.53 -44.11
CA LEU A 294 42.68 -10.05 -44.10
C LEU A 294 43.16 -9.53 -42.75
N ILE A 295 42.64 -10.08 -41.62
CA ILE A 295 43.10 -9.72 -40.28
C ILE A 295 44.56 -10.14 -40.07
N SER A 296 44.97 -11.34 -40.49
CA SER A 296 46.33 -11.82 -40.33
C SER A 296 47.30 -10.99 -41.21
N LEU A 297 46.90 -10.59 -42.40
CA LEU A 297 47.66 -9.73 -43.28
C LEU A 297 47.85 -8.31 -42.67
N SER A 298 46.81 -7.76 -42.08
CA SER A 298 46.89 -6.43 -41.42
C SER A 298 47.82 -6.46 -40.21
N ILE A 299 47.80 -7.52 -39.42
CA ILE A 299 48.72 -7.70 -38.27
C ILE A 299 50.14 -7.82 -38.75
N LEU A 300 50.39 -8.55 -39.84
CA LEU A 300 51.73 -8.66 -40.45
C LEU A 300 52.25 -7.33 -40.95
N ILE A 301 51.42 -6.50 -41.58
CA ILE A 301 51.78 -5.16 -42.04
C ILE A 301 52.14 -4.27 -40.83
N ILE A 302 51.39 -4.29 -39.75
CA ILE A 302 51.68 -3.52 -38.52
C ILE A 302 53.01 -3.96 -37.93
N LEU A 303 53.31 -5.28 -37.89
CA LEU A 303 54.60 -5.80 -37.42
C LEU A 303 55.77 -5.34 -38.27
N ILE A 304 55.61 -5.37 -39.60
CA ILE A 304 56.64 -4.86 -40.53
C ILE A 304 56.91 -3.36 -40.29
N ILE A 305 55.88 -2.54 -40.14
CA ILE A 305 56.00 -1.13 -39.86
C ILE A 305 56.74 -0.89 -38.52
N LEU A 306 56.41 -1.65 -37.46
CA LEU A 306 57.09 -1.59 -36.19
C LEU A 306 58.59 -1.93 -36.30
N ILE A 307 58.95 -2.99 -37.07
CA ILE A 307 60.31 -3.41 -37.31
C ILE A 307 61.07 -2.28 -38.06
N ILE A 308 60.48 -1.66 -39.06
CA ILE A 308 61.08 -0.54 -39.82
C ILE A 308 61.34 0.64 -38.91
N ILE A 309 60.39 0.97 -38.03
CA ILE A 309 60.56 2.07 -37.04
C ILE A 309 61.73 1.78 -36.06
N ILE A 310 61.84 0.53 -35.58
CA ILE A 310 62.92 0.12 -34.70
C ILE A 310 64.26 0.23 -35.44
N LEU A 311 64.38 -0.25 -36.67
CA LEU A 311 65.58 -0.14 -37.50
C LEU A 311 66.00 1.29 -37.75
N ILE A 312 65.05 2.22 -38.00
CA ILE A 312 65.30 3.66 -38.14
C ILE A 312 65.82 4.26 -36.83
N ILE A 313 65.28 3.89 -35.70
CA ILE A 313 65.75 4.33 -34.34
C ILE A 313 67.17 3.84 -34.11
N LEU A 314 67.45 2.55 -34.40
CA LEU A 314 68.78 1.97 -34.23
C LEU A 314 69.85 2.58 -35.17
N SER A 315 69.47 2.89 -36.43
CA SER A 315 70.34 3.54 -37.38
C SER A 315 70.66 4.98 -37.01
N LYS A 316 69.68 5.70 -36.40
CA LYS A 316 69.95 7.06 -35.85
C LYS A 316 70.88 7.01 -34.62
N LYS A 317 70.76 6.00 -33.75
CA LYS A 317 71.73 5.80 -32.64
C LYS A 317 73.13 5.50 -33.13
N LYS A 318 73.33 4.74 -34.23
CA LYS A 318 74.65 4.43 -34.80
C LYS A 318 75.34 5.63 -35.43
N LYS A 319 74.58 6.63 -35.95
CA LYS A 319 75.13 7.92 -36.45
C LYS A 319 75.61 8.86 -35.33
N HIS A 320 75.21 8.71 -34.11
CA HIS A 320 75.62 9.53 -32.97
C HIS A 320 76.83 8.96 -32.21
N THR A 321 77.37 7.79 -32.59
CA THR A 321 78.52 7.15 -31.95
C THR A 321 79.77 7.06 -32.80
N LEU A 322 79.90 7.85 -33.88
CA LEU A 322 81.19 8.02 -34.59
C LEU A 322 82.02 9.02 -33.81
N PRO A 323 83.29 8.69 -33.37
CA PRO A 323 84.14 9.57 -32.61
C PRO A 323 84.66 10.73 -33.46
N LYS A 324 84.54 12.02 -33.03
CA LYS A 324 85.21 13.22 -33.51
C LYS A 324 86.70 13.12 -33.26
N LYS A 325 87.45 12.26 -33.98
CA LYS A 325 88.91 12.17 -33.86
C LYS A 325 89.55 11.97 -35.21
N SER A 326 89.56 13.00 -36.07
CA SER A 326 90.42 13.08 -37.27
C SER A 326 90.44 14.44 -37.98
N ILE A 327 90.20 15.59 -37.30
CA ILE A 327 90.26 16.92 -37.91
C ILE A 327 91.38 17.77 -37.28
N GLU A 328 92.07 17.38 -36.20
CA GLU A 328 93.22 18.09 -35.60
C GLU A 328 94.60 17.65 -36.10
N GLU A 329 94.77 16.52 -36.83
CA GLU A 329 96.04 16.05 -37.36
C GLU A 329 96.43 16.50 -38.74
N VAL A 330 95.57 17.24 -39.47
CA VAL A 330 95.90 17.77 -40.81
C VAL A 330 96.32 19.26 -40.78
N LYS A 331 96.16 19.97 -39.65
CA LYS A 331 96.63 21.36 -39.47
C LYS A 331 98.05 21.54 -38.89
N SER A 332 98.79 20.50 -38.56
CA SER A 332 100.15 20.51 -37.99
C SER A 332 101.26 20.19 -39.00
N VAL A 333 100.96 19.91 -40.26
CA VAL A 333 101.96 19.59 -41.35
C VAL A 333 102.16 20.66 -42.33
N GLU A 334 101.46 21.79 -42.31
CA GLU A 334 101.55 22.89 -43.36
C GLU A 334 102.36 24.10 -42.90
N ASN A 335 103.18 24.03 -41.81
CA ASN A 335 103.99 25.12 -41.26
C ASN A 335 105.48 24.80 -41.16
N ARG A 336 106.07 23.96 -42.07
CA ARG A 336 107.55 23.77 -42.15
C ARG A 336 107.95 23.71 -43.63
N ILE A 337 108.05 24.90 -44.28
CA ILE A 337 108.97 25.09 -45.41
C ILE A 337 109.69 26.43 -45.19
N PRO A 338 111.05 26.49 -45.10
CA PRO A 338 111.81 27.72 -44.86
C PRO A 338 111.99 28.50 -46.15
N ASN A 339 111.93 29.77 -46.01
CA ASN A 339 112.19 30.77 -47.01
C ASN A 339 113.71 30.82 -47.32
N PRO A 340 114.22 30.80 -48.59
CA PRO A 340 115.56 31.18 -48.87
C PRO A 340 115.62 32.66 -49.24
N SER A 341 116.53 33.34 -48.55
CA SER A 341 116.98 34.68 -48.73
C SER A 341 117.96 34.82 -49.88
N HIS A 342 117.91 35.88 -50.56
CA HIS A 342 118.91 36.78 -51.21
C HIS A 342 119.97 36.20 -52.10
N SER A 343 120.27 36.84 -53.15
CA SER A 343 120.99 38.09 -53.33
C SER A 343 121.26 38.44 -54.81
N VAL A 344 121.32 39.70 -55.00
CA VAL A 344 121.81 40.62 -56.01
C VAL A 344 120.95 40.89 -57.23
#